data_8713b3a427a92f9b548985ad22a56cce
#
_entry.id   8713b3a427a92f9b548985ad22a56cce
#
_cell.length_a   1.000
_cell.length_b   1.000
_cell.length_c   1.000
_cell.angle_alpha   90.00
_cell.angle_beta   90.00
_cell.angle_gamma   90.00
#
_symmetry.space_group_name_H-M   'P 1'
#
loop_
_entity.id
_entity.type
_entity.pdbx_description
1 polymer ?
#
loop_
_entity_poly.entity_id
_entity_poly.type
_entity_poly.pdbx_seq_one_letter_code
_entity_poly.pdbx_strand_id
1 'polypeptide(L)'
;MNPAPKKPLLFSSLLFSSLLFSSAAQAASEDNGRGPYVQADLNYAYEHITHDYPADNAKIFDDYRDIKTRSTHPRLSVGYDFGNWRIALDYARYNKWKHGKHIHLEQTKNPTTSVTAKLEADHTDKGTFKAESNYGISAIYDFDTGTRFKPYAGVRVGLGKIRHSIAVEDQKTITINNIVSGPINVHPPVHESHSIRRVGFGAVAGVGIDITPNLTLDTGYRYHYWGRLENTRFKTHEASLGVRYRF
;
A
#
# COMPACT_ATOMS: atom_id res chain seq x y z
N MET A 1 -20.96 39.37 9.67
CA MET A 1 -19.85 38.83 8.86
C MET A 1 -18.65 38.64 9.79
N ASN A 2 -18.40 37.40 10.21
CA ASN A 2 -17.26 37.06 11.06
C ASN A 2 -16.18 36.42 10.17
N PRO A 3 -14.92 36.83 10.25
CA PRO A 3 -13.86 36.23 9.45
C PRO A 3 -13.43 34.86 10.03
N ALA A 4 -13.24 33.88 9.16
CA ALA A 4 -12.80 32.54 9.49
C ALA A 4 -11.34 32.53 10.04
N PRO A 5 -11.01 31.64 10.97
CA PRO A 5 -9.68 31.54 11.54
C PRO A 5 -8.68 30.97 10.52
N LYS A 6 -7.59 31.68 10.29
CA LYS A 6 -6.44 31.24 9.49
C LYS A 6 -5.71 30.11 10.21
N LYS A 7 -5.55 28.96 9.59
CA LYS A 7 -4.74 27.85 10.09
C LYS A 7 -3.25 28.24 10.10
N PRO A 8 -2.49 27.99 11.19
CA PRO A 8 -1.06 28.22 11.20
C PRO A 8 -0.35 27.19 10.32
N LEU A 9 0.51 27.67 9.44
CA LEU A 9 1.42 26.90 8.61
C LEU A 9 2.44 26.19 9.51
N LEU A 10 2.51 24.87 9.35
CA LEU A 10 3.51 23.98 9.93
C LEU A 10 4.92 24.28 9.34
N PHE A 11 5.65 25.17 9.98
CA PHE A 11 7.06 25.47 9.64
C PHE A 11 8.07 24.87 10.65
N SER A 12 7.62 24.02 11.60
CA SER A 12 8.50 23.53 12.68
C SER A 12 9.12 22.14 12.44
N SER A 13 8.88 21.48 11.29
CA SER A 13 9.44 20.15 11.05
C SER A 13 10.77 20.11 10.27
N LEU A 14 11.22 21.25 9.74
CA LEU A 14 12.45 21.31 8.95
C LEU A 14 13.73 21.57 9.79
N LEU A 15 13.59 22.05 11.01
CA LEU A 15 14.73 22.33 11.88
C LEU A 15 15.27 21.13 12.66
N PHE A 16 14.48 20.07 12.83
CA PHE A 16 14.93 18.84 13.51
C PHE A 16 15.76 17.91 12.60
N SER A 17 15.61 18.01 11.28
CA SER A 17 16.37 17.22 10.33
C SER A 17 17.82 17.72 10.15
N SER A 18 18.09 18.99 10.31
CA SER A 18 19.44 19.54 10.14
C SER A 18 20.41 19.20 11.29
N LEU A 19 19.90 18.98 12.50
CA LEU A 19 20.72 18.62 13.67
C LEU A 19 21.17 17.14 13.67
N LEU A 20 20.38 16.24 13.08
CA LEU A 20 20.76 14.84 12.94
C LEU A 20 21.79 14.62 11.82
N PHE A 21 21.76 15.45 10.78
CA PHE A 21 22.73 15.38 9.67
C PHE A 21 24.11 15.95 10.04
N SER A 22 24.18 16.95 10.90
CA SER A 22 25.46 17.55 11.29
C SER A 22 26.29 16.67 12.24
N SER A 23 25.67 15.86 13.09
CA SER A 23 26.41 14.94 13.96
C SER A 23 26.87 13.67 13.25
N ALA A 24 26.18 13.25 12.18
CA ALA A 24 26.58 12.10 11.36
C ALA A 24 27.79 12.44 10.45
N ALA A 25 27.93 13.70 10.01
CA ALA A 25 29.03 14.13 9.16
C ALA A 25 30.40 14.21 9.90
N GLN A 26 30.39 14.29 11.22
CA GLN A 26 31.63 14.34 12.02
C GLN A 26 32.19 12.97 12.41
N ALA A 27 31.44 11.88 12.21
CA ALA A 27 31.91 10.52 12.49
C ALA A 27 32.68 9.87 11.32
N ALA A 28 32.89 10.60 10.22
CA ALA A 28 33.51 10.08 9.00
C ALA A 28 35.05 10.24 9.02
N SER A 29 35.73 9.72 10.04
CA SER A 29 37.19 9.86 10.08
C SER A 29 37.97 8.53 10.21
N GLU A 30 37.47 7.46 9.65
CA GLU A 30 38.24 6.29 9.20
C GLU A 30 37.28 5.44 8.38
N ASP A 31 37.49 5.38 7.07
CA ASP A 31 36.66 4.59 6.14
C ASP A 31 36.94 3.09 6.30
N ASN A 32 36.45 2.54 7.41
CA ASN A 32 36.45 1.11 7.68
C ASN A 32 35.28 0.38 7.01
N GLY A 33 34.60 1.01 6.04
CA GLY A 33 33.41 0.42 5.42
C GLY A 33 32.19 0.38 6.37
N ARG A 34 32.23 1.13 7.48
CA ARG A 34 31.19 1.14 8.51
C ARG A 34 30.68 2.56 8.71
N GLY A 35 29.38 2.70 9.01
CA GLY A 35 28.84 4.03 9.29
C GLY A 35 27.33 4.12 9.15
N PRO A 36 26.76 5.25 9.55
CA PRO A 36 25.37 5.55 9.31
C PRO A 36 25.13 5.74 7.81
N TYR A 37 23.93 5.37 7.34
CA TYR A 37 23.55 5.56 5.95
C TYR A 37 22.11 6.00 5.81
N VAL A 38 21.82 6.60 4.68
CA VAL A 38 20.49 6.87 4.18
C VAL A 38 20.29 6.17 2.85
N GLN A 39 19.06 5.73 2.59
CA GLN A 39 18.72 5.07 1.33
C GLN A 39 17.35 5.54 0.86
N ALA A 40 17.24 5.80 -0.43
CA ALA A 40 15.99 6.12 -1.09
C ALA A 40 15.74 5.12 -2.22
N ASP A 41 14.59 4.48 -2.19
CA ASP A 41 14.19 3.45 -3.16
C ASP A 41 12.90 3.84 -3.88
N LEU A 42 12.82 3.51 -5.15
CA LEU A 42 11.58 3.39 -5.88
C LEU A 42 11.19 1.92 -5.92
N ASN A 43 10.01 1.60 -5.41
CA ASN A 43 9.52 0.23 -5.33
C ASN A 43 8.37 0.02 -6.29
N TYR A 44 8.38 -1.13 -6.96
CA TYR A 44 7.25 -1.67 -7.68
C TYR A 44 6.70 -2.84 -6.88
N ALA A 45 5.51 -2.66 -6.33
CA ALA A 45 4.86 -3.64 -5.48
C ALA A 45 3.79 -4.41 -6.24
N TYR A 46 3.79 -5.71 -6.06
CA TYR A 46 2.69 -6.61 -6.36
C TYR A 46 2.08 -7.06 -5.04
N GLU A 47 0.83 -6.75 -4.86
CA GLU A 47 0.12 -6.94 -3.63
C GLU A 47 -1.01 -7.96 -3.88
N HIS A 48 -1.09 -8.96 -3.00
CA HIS A 48 -2.02 -10.07 -3.12
C HIS A 48 -2.83 -10.21 -1.84
N ILE A 49 -4.14 -10.04 -1.98
CA ILE A 49 -5.13 -10.21 -0.93
C ILE A 49 -5.95 -11.44 -1.27
N THR A 50 -5.95 -12.42 -0.38
CA THR A 50 -6.76 -13.62 -0.51
C THR A 50 -7.81 -13.64 0.59
N HIS A 51 -9.09 -13.70 0.21
CA HIS A 51 -10.21 -13.86 1.14
C HIS A 51 -10.60 -15.33 1.21
N ASP A 52 -10.63 -15.88 2.43
CA ASP A 52 -11.08 -17.25 2.70
C ASP A 52 -12.58 -17.20 3.08
N TYR A 53 -13.48 -17.20 2.10
CA TYR A 53 -14.92 -17.28 2.36
C TYR A 53 -15.34 -18.73 2.66
N PRO A 54 -16.34 -18.93 3.55
CA PRO A 54 -16.98 -20.23 3.73
C PRO A 54 -17.52 -20.77 2.40
N ALA A 55 -17.50 -22.10 2.23
CA ALA A 55 -17.86 -22.76 0.98
C ALA A 55 -19.28 -22.43 0.47
N ASP A 56 -20.21 -22.17 1.39
CA ASP A 56 -21.61 -21.88 1.07
C ASP A 56 -21.83 -20.54 0.36
N ASN A 57 -20.91 -19.59 0.57
CA ASN A 57 -20.97 -18.25 -0.03
C ASN A 57 -19.99 -18.08 -1.21
N ALA A 58 -19.22 -19.11 -1.54
CA ALA A 58 -18.13 -19.05 -2.52
C ALA A 58 -18.58 -18.60 -3.92
N LYS A 59 -19.79 -18.96 -4.35
CA LYS A 59 -20.33 -18.64 -5.69
C LYS A 59 -20.71 -17.17 -5.85
N ILE A 60 -21.10 -16.49 -4.77
CA ILE A 60 -21.53 -15.09 -4.81
C ILE A 60 -20.34 -14.14 -4.76
N PHE A 61 -19.25 -14.55 -4.09
CA PHE A 61 -18.07 -13.72 -3.82
C PHE A 61 -16.79 -14.19 -4.54
N ASP A 62 -16.91 -15.04 -5.56
CA ASP A 62 -15.74 -15.61 -6.25
C ASP A 62 -14.86 -14.52 -6.91
N ASP A 63 -15.46 -13.44 -7.40
CA ASP A 63 -14.76 -12.28 -7.97
C ASP A 63 -13.95 -11.48 -6.93
N TYR A 64 -14.23 -11.66 -5.64
CA TYR A 64 -13.55 -10.94 -4.53
C TYR A 64 -12.56 -11.82 -3.76
N ARG A 65 -12.41 -13.10 -4.16
CA ARG A 65 -11.56 -14.04 -3.44
C ARG A 65 -10.08 -13.70 -3.55
N ASP A 66 -9.65 -13.28 -4.73
CA ASP A 66 -8.25 -12.98 -5.04
C ASP A 66 -8.12 -11.58 -5.66
N ILE A 67 -7.79 -10.59 -4.83
CA ILE A 67 -7.52 -9.24 -5.30
C ILE A 67 -6.01 -9.09 -5.51
N LYS A 68 -5.63 -8.83 -6.75
CA LYS A 68 -4.24 -8.60 -7.17
C LYS A 68 -4.11 -7.17 -7.67
N THR A 69 -3.14 -6.44 -7.12
CA THR A 69 -2.89 -5.08 -7.56
C THR A 69 -1.41 -4.77 -7.62
N ARG A 70 -1.10 -3.71 -8.35
CA ARG A 70 0.25 -3.23 -8.57
C ARG A 70 0.34 -1.78 -8.21
N SER A 71 1.40 -1.39 -7.52
CA SER A 71 1.62 0.00 -7.15
C SER A 71 3.11 0.34 -7.23
N THR A 72 3.39 1.61 -7.51
CA THR A 72 4.74 2.15 -7.42
C THR A 72 4.77 3.18 -6.32
N HIS A 73 5.73 3.07 -5.41
CA HIS A 73 5.83 3.97 -4.27
C HIS A 73 7.28 4.19 -3.84
N PRO A 74 7.60 5.36 -3.29
CA PRO A 74 8.90 5.62 -2.70
C PRO A 74 9.02 4.96 -1.31
N ARG A 75 10.25 4.62 -0.94
CA ARG A 75 10.65 4.20 0.39
C ARG A 75 11.89 4.96 0.81
N LEU A 76 11.92 5.39 2.04
CA LEU A 76 13.07 6.01 2.67
C LEU A 76 13.54 5.12 3.80
N SER A 77 14.84 4.93 3.89
CA SER A 77 15.47 4.14 4.95
C SER A 77 16.64 4.91 5.55
N VAL A 78 16.84 4.71 6.83
CA VAL A 78 18.02 5.13 7.57
C VAL A 78 18.58 3.92 8.30
N GLY A 79 19.88 3.82 8.41
CA GLY A 79 20.46 2.65 9.04
C GLY A 79 21.91 2.83 9.42
N TYR A 80 22.49 1.76 9.93
CA TYR A 80 23.89 1.67 10.27
C TYR A 80 24.50 0.43 9.62
N ASP A 81 25.62 0.62 8.95
CA ASP A 81 26.43 -0.41 8.33
C ASP A 81 27.57 -0.79 9.28
N PHE A 82 27.62 -2.04 9.70
CA PHE A 82 28.66 -2.61 10.58
C PHE A 82 29.74 -3.35 9.78
N GLY A 83 29.74 -3.22 8.46
CA GLY A 83 30.56 -3.97 7.51
C GLY A 83 29.73 -5.06 6.82
N ASN A 84 29.76 -6.27 7.37
CA ASN A 84 28.97 -7.37 6.79
C ASN A 84 27.49 -7.39 7.25
N TRP A 85 27.13 -6.61 8.25
CA TRP A 85 25.76 -6.51 8.76
C TRP A 85 25.26 -5.08 8.67
N ARG A 86 24.00 -4.92 8.33
CA ARG A 86 23.29 -3.65 8.36
C ARG A 86 22.00 -3.76 9.14
N ILE A 87 21.70 -2.74 9.91
CA ILE A 87 20.38 -2.53 10.49
C ILE A 87 19.75 -1.33 9.79
N ALA A 88 18.52 -1.48 9.32
CA ALA A 88 17.77 -0.42 8.64
C ALA A 88 16.43 -0.20 9.31
N LEU A 89 16.04 1.07 9.45
CA LEU A 89 14.68 1.50 9.68
C LEU A 89 14.13 2.06 8.38
N ASP A 90 12.97 1.63 7.95
CA ASP A 90 12.37 2.08 6.70
C ASP A 90 10.94 2.60 6.89
N TYR A 91 10.57 3.53 6.01
CA TYR A 91 9.23 4.05 5.88
C TYR A 91 8.78 4.03 4.42
N ALA A 92 7.61 3.49 4.17
CA ALA A 92 6.96 3.53 2.87
C ALA A 92 5.49 3.92 3.00
N ARG A 93 5.00 4.62 1.97
CA ARG A 93 3.59 4.97 1.84
C ARG A 93 3.07 4.40 0.53
N TYR A 94 2.16 3.43 0.64
CA TYR A 94 1.56 2.79 -0.52
C TYR A 94 0.48 3.66 -1.16
N ASN A 95 0.25 3.46 -2.43
CA ASN A 95 -0.85 4.11 -3.12
C ASN A 95 -2.20 3.52 -2.69
N LYS A 96 -3.24 4.34 -2.79
CA LYS A 96 -4.62 3.94 -2.48
C LYS A 96 -5.17 3.10 -3.63
N TRP A 97 -5.69 1.92 -3.33
CA TRP A 97 -6.43 1.12 -4.30
C TRP A 97 -7.89 1.47 -4.31
N LYS A 98 -8.43 1.44 -5.49
CA LYS A 98 -9.86 1.59 -5.69
C LYS A 98 -10.31 0.33 -6.44
N HIS A 99 -11.24 -0.37 -5.89
CA HIS A 99 -11.98 -1.41 -6.57
C HIS A 99 -13.43 -0.96 -6.62
N GLY A 100 -14.07 -1.09 -7.77
CA GLY A 100 -15.47 -0.76 -7.91
C GLY A 100 -16.08 -1.64 -8.97
N LYS A 101 -17.26 -2.18 -8.69
CA LYS A 101 -18.09 -2.93 -9.64
C LYS A 101 -19.40 -2.19 -9.77
N HIS A 102 -19.82 -1.98 -11.00
CA HIS A 102 -21.13 -1.45 -11.34
C HIS A 102 -21.86 -2.53 -12.14
N ILE A 103 -23.01 -2.94 -11.65
CA ILE A 103 -23.87 -3.91 -12.32
C ILE A 103 -25.15 -3.18 -12.66
N HIS A 104 -25.44 -3.08 -13.95
CA HIS A 104 -26.69 -2.56 -14.49
C HIS A 104 -27.55 -3.72 -14.99
N LEU A 105 -28.75 -3.83 -14.45
CA LEU A 105 -29.73 -4.84 -14.91
C LEU A 105 -30.94 -4.10 -15.47
N GLU A 106 -31.31 -4.44 -16.67
CA GLU A 106 -32.50 -3.92 -17.34
C GLU A 106 -33.46 -5.05 -17.64
N GLN A 107 -34.71 -4.89 -17.25
CA GLN A 107 -35.79 -5.81 -17.58
C GLN A 107 -37.00 -5.03 -18.11
N THR A 108 -37.40 -5.35 -19.33
CA THR A 108 -38.60 -4.79 -19.93
C THR A 108 -39.68 -5.85 -19.97
N LYS A 109 -40.88 -5.51 -19.51
CA LYS A 109 -42.08 -6.34 -19.59
C LYS A 109 -43.22 -5.56 -20.20
N ASN A 110 -43.96 -6.18 -21.10
CA ASN A 110 -45.18 -5.67 -21.70
C ASN A 110 -46.37 -6.43 -21.16
N PRO A 111 -46.92 -6.07 -19.98
CA PRO A 111 -48.02 -6.80 -19.36
C PRO A 111 -49.30 -6.77 -20.18
N THR A 112 -49.50 -5.75 -21.00
CA THR A 112 -50.61 -5.66 -22.00
C THR A 112 -50.08 -4.97 -23.28
N THR A 113 -50.86 -5.01 -24.36
CA THR A 113 -50.52 -4.35 -25.64
C THR A 113 -50.36 -2.81 -25.49
N SER A 114 -50.91 -2.23 -24.46
CA SER A 114 -50.90 -0.78 -24.24
C SER A 114 -50.00 -0.33 -23.06
N VAL A 115 -49.32 -1.26 -22.38
CA VAL A 115 -48.49 -0.93 -21.20
C VAL A 115 -47.08 -1.53 -21.38
N THR A 116 -46.10 -0.66 -21.39
CA THR A 116 -44.70 -1.04 -21.33
C THR A 116 -44.14 -0.66 -19.96
N ALA A 117 -43.59 -1.65 -19.26
CA ALA A 117 -42.93 -1.45 -17.97
C ALA A 117 -41.45 -1.83 -18.11
N LYS A 118 -40.56 -0.88 -17.85
CA LYS A 118 -39.12 -1.04 -17.79
C LYS A 118 -38.63 -0.92 -16.38
N LEU A 119 -37.91 -1.91 -15.90
CA LEU A 119 -37.24 -1.91 -14.60
C LEU A 119 -35.72 -1.87 -14.83
N GLU A 120 -35.08 -0.85 -14.30
CA GLU A 120 -33.63 -0.73 -14.27
C GLU A 120 -33.17 -0.83 -12.81
N ALA A 121 -32.18 -1.67 -12.58
CA ALA A 121 -31.57 -1.84 -11.27
C ALA A 121 -30.06 -1.64 -11.39
N ASP A 122 -29.55 -0.67 -10.65
CA ASP A 122 -28.15 -0.33 -10.58
C ASP A 122 -27.59 -0.72 -9.23
N HIS A 123 -26.63 -1.63 -9.23
CA HIS A 123 -25.85 -2.01 -8.07
C HIS A 123 -24.43 -1.45 -8.22
N THR A 124 -24.02 -0.61 -7.30
CA THR A 124 -22.71 0.00 -7.30
C THR A 124 -21.95 -0.32 -6.04
N ASP A 125 -20.90 -1.13 -6.18
CA ASP A 125 -19.93 -1.40 -5.14
C ASP A 125 -18.69 -0.55 -5.35
N LYS A 126 -18.26 0.18 -4.31
CA LYS A 126 -17.00 0.93 -4.30
C LYS A 126 -16.20 0.51 -3.07
N GLY A 127 -15.20 -0.32 -3.30
CA GLY A 127 -14.21 -0.67 -2.29
C GLY A 127 -12.96 0.20 -2.42
N THR A 128 -12.46 0.72 -1.29
CA THR A 128 -11.13 1.30 -1.26
C THR A 128 -10.31 0.61 -0.19
N PHE A 129 -9.15 0.15 -0.60
CA PHE A 129 -8.15 -0.41 0.30
C PHE A 129 -6.90 0.46 0.26
N LYS A 130 -6.36 0.80 1.42
CA LYS A 130 -5.17 1.62 1.53
C LYS A 130 -4.28 1.09 2.62
N ALA A 131 -3.09 0.63 2.25
CA ALA A 131 -1.98 0.55 3.18
C ALA A 131 -1.45 1.97 3.40
N GLU A 132 -1.88 2.65 4.48
CA GLU A 132 -1.59 4.07 4.67
C GLU A 132 -0.12 4.34 4.90
N SER A 133 0.52 3.52 5.74
CA SER A 133 1.93 3.65 6.09
C SER A 133 2.49 2.32 6.54
N ASN A 134 3.74 2.12 6.25
CA ASN A 134 4.50 0.95 6.63
C ASN A 134 5.84 1.41 7.21
N TYR A 135 6.07 1.06 8.45
CA TYR A 135 7.35 1.22 9.12
C TYR A 135 7.98 -0.15 9.25
N GLY A 136 9.28 -0.26 9.06
CA GLY A 136 9.97 -1.53 9.18
C GLY A 136 11.33 -1.40 9.80
N ILE A 137 11.77 -2.49 10.42
CA ILE A 137 13.14 -2.71 10.83
C ILE A 137 13.66 -3.95 10.11
N SER A 138 14.84 -3.88 9.56
CA SER A 138 15.49 -4.97 8.84
C SER A 138 16.88 -5.22 9.40
N ALA A 139 17.25 -6.50 9.51
CA ALA A 139 18.60 -6.95 9.72
C ALA A 139 19.07 -7.63 8.42
N ILE A 140 20.15 -7.13 7.85
CA ILE A 140 20.62 -7.48 6.50
C ILE A 140 22.08 -7.92 6.60
N TYR A 141 22.41 -9.00 5.94
CA TYR A 141 23.78 -9.48 5.78
C TYR A 141 24.25 -9.23 4.35
N ASP A 142 25.38 -8.55 4.19
CA ASP A 142 26.05 -8.27 2.93
C ASP A 142 27.15 -9.30 2.72
N PHE A 143 27.08 -10.04 1.62
CA PHE A 143 28.10 -11.02 1.26
C PHE A 143 29.27 -10.31 0.58
N ASP A 144 30.44 -10.39 1.20
CA ASP A 144 31.63 -9.86 0.58
C ASP A 144 32.08 -10.79 -0.56
N THR A 145 32.13 -10.25 -1.78
CA THR A 145 32.56 -10.97 -2.99
C THR A 145 33.96 -10.55 -3.45
N GLY A 146 34.60 -9.64 -2.72
CA GLY A 146 35.86 -9.03 -3.16
C GLY A 146 35.70 -8.12 -4.40
N THR A 147 34.47 -7.83 -4.80
CA THR A 147 34.13 -7.00 -5.95
C THR A 147 33.21 -5.84 -5.54
N ARG A 148 32.90 -4.94 -6.51
CA ARG A 148 31.90 -3.88 -6.30
C ARG A 148 30.45 -4.41 -6.15
N PHE A 149 30.20 -5.66 -6.50
CA PHE A 149 28.89 -6.29 -6.39
C PHE A 149 28.75 -6.95 -5.02
N LYS A 150 27.84 -6.48 -4.20
CA LYS A 150 27.58 -6.98 -2.86
C LYS A 150 26.17 -7.56 -2.78
N PRO A 151 25.99 -8.86 -3.03
CA PRO A 151 24.74 -9.53 -2.77
C PRO A 151 24.38 -9.40 -1.29
N TYR A 152 23.10 -9.35 -0.99
CA TYR A 152 22.64 -9.31 0.38
C TYR A 152 21.36 -10.09 0.59
N ALA A 153 21.14 -10.54 1.81
CA ALA A 153 19.91 -11.15 2.28
C ALA A 153 19.62 -10.72 3.71
N GLY A 154 18.36 -10.68 4.07
CA GLY A 154 17.98 -10.25 5.42
C GLY A 154 16.54 -10.57 5.77
N VAL A 155 16.23 -10.29 7.01
CA VAL A 155 14.87 -10.42 7.57
C VAL A 155 14.32 -9.05 7.94
N ARG A 156 12.99 -8.92 7.91
CA ARG A 156 12.30 -7.67 8.18
C ARG A 156 11.09 -7.89 9.05
N VAL A 157 10.89 -7.01 10.02
CA VAL A 157 9.65 -6.87 10.77
C VAL A 157 9.04 -5.52 10.41
N GLY A 158 7.76 -5.50 10.08
CA GLY A 158 7.06 -4.28 9.68
C GLY A 158 5.80 -4.05 10.47
N LEU A 159 5.49 -2.78 10.71
CA LEU A 159 4.22 -2.31 11.27
C LEU A 159 3.45 -1.55 10.19
N GLY A 160 2.38 -2.15 9.69
CA GLY A 160 1.51 -1.57 8.67
C GLY A 160 0.21 -1.05 9.27
N LYS A 161 -0.24 0.12 8.79
CA LYS A 161 -1.60 0.63 9.02
C LYS A 161 -2.41 0.45 7.74
N ILE A 162 -3.41 -0.41 7.82
CA ILE A 162 -4.31 -0.76 6.73
C ILE A 162 -5.66 -0.11 6.98
N ARG A 163 -6.21 0.58 5.98
CA ARG A 163 -7.58 1.08 6.01
C ARG A 163 -8.37 0.45 4.87
N HIS A 164 -9.51 -0.11 5.22
CA HIS A 164 -10.49 -0.63 4.30
C HIS A 164 -11.76 0.21 4.38
N SER A 165 -12.32 0.60 3.24
CA SER A 165 -13.58 1.32 3.17
C SER A 165 -14.43 0.71 2.07
N ILE A 166 -15.67 0.36 2.41
CA ILE A 166 -16.69 -0.15 1.50
C ILE A 166 -17.82 0.84 1.43
N ALA A 167 -18.30 1.12 0.22
CA ALA A 167 -19.53 1.84 -0.03
C ALA A 167 -20.37 1.02 -1.00
N VAL A 168 -21.57 0.68 -0.59
CA VAL A 168 -22.56 -0.07 -1.39
C VAL A 168 -23.78 0.80 -1.61
N GLU A 169 -24.20 0.92 -2.86
CA GLU A 169 -25.37 1.69 -3.24
C GLU A 169 -26.21 0.89 -4.24
N ASP A 170 -27.46 0.66 -3.89
CA ASP A 170 -28.46 -0.05 -4.70
C ASP A 170 -29.55 0.92 -5.13
N GLN A 171 -29.71 1.14 -6.43
CA GLN A 171 -30.73 2.02 -6.98
C GLN A 171 -31.66 1.24 -7.92
N LYS A 172 -32.95 1.64 -7.91
CA LYS A 172 -33.95 1.17 -8.87
C LYS A 172 -34.64 2.32 -9.56
N THR A 173 -34.82 2.18 -10.87
CA THR A 173 -35.63 3.10 -11.68
C THR A 173 -36.74 2.29 -12.36
N ILE A 174 -37.95 2.77 -12.26
CA ILE A 174 -39.12 2.15 -12.88
C ILE A 174 -39.68 3.13 -13.91
N THR A 175 -39.84 2.68 -15.14
CA THR A 175 -40.45 3.46 -16.22
C THR A 175 -41.71 2.74 -16.69
N ILE A 176 -42.86 3.41 -16.61
CA ILE A 176 -44.16 2.91 -17.10
C ILE A 176 -44.67 3.88 -18.15
N ASN A 177 -44.87 3.42 -19.39
CA ASN A 177 -45.39 4.25 -20.50
C ASN A 177 -44.64 5.58 -20.62
N ASN A 178 -43.30 5.56 -20.58
CA ASN A 178 -42.42 6.74 -20.61
C ASN A 178 -42.46 7.66 -19.36
N ILE A 179 -43.19 7.29 -18.32
CA ILE A 179 -43.17 8.00 -17.05
C ILE A 179 -42.09 7.36 -16.18
N VAL A 180 -41.06 8.12 -15.86
CA VAL A 180 -39.90 7.67 -15.08
C VAL A 180 -40.13 7.95 -13.60
N SER A 181 -39.98 6.93 -12.76
CA SER A 181 -40.00 7.03 -11.31
C SER A 181 -38.65 6.51 -10.77
N GLY A 182 -37.87 7.38 -10.19
CA GLY A 182 -36.52 7.04 -9.66
C GLY A 182 -35.42 7.97 -10.21
N PRO A 183 -34.15 7.71 -9.88
CA PRO A 183 -33.68 6.55 -9.10
C PRO A 183 -34.08 6.58 -7.62
N ILE A 184 -34.47 5.45 -7.07
CA ILE A 184 -34.84 5.28 -5.66
C ILE A 184 -33.85 4.29 -5.04
N ASN A 185 -33.25 4.66 -3.91
CA ASN A 185 -32.39 3.73 -3.16
C ASN A 185 -33.23 2.60 -2.60
N VAL A 186 -32.86 1.35 -2.91
CA VAL A 186 -33.57 0.15 -2.43
C VAL A 186 -33.30 -0.07 -0.96
N HIS A 187 -32.07 0.25 -0.53
CA HIS A 187 -31.60 0.24 0.85
C HIS A 187 -30.84 1.53 1.14
N PRO A 188 -30.77 1.98 2.41
CA PRO A 188 -29.88 3.07 2.77
C PRO A 188 -28.45 2.77 2.33
N PRO A 189 -27.72 3.74 1.72
CA PRO A 189 -26.34 3.54 1.33
C PRO A 189 -25.48 3.12 2.52
N VAL A 190 -24.73 2.04 2.38
CA VAL A 190 -23.83 1.54 3.42
C VAL A 190 -22.45 2.12 3.20
N HIS A 191 -21.91 2.80 4.22
CA HIS A 191 -20.55 3.31 4.24
C HIS A 191 -19.84 2.78 5.48
N GLU A 192 -18.92 1.85 5.28
CA GLU A 192 -18.10 1.31 6.36
C GLU A 192 -16.63 1.63 6.13
N SER A 193 -15.92 2.03 7.19
CA SER A 193 -14.50 2.28 7.15
C SER A 193 -13.82 1.73 8.40
N HIS A 194 -12.94 0.76 8.20
CA HIS A 194 -12.16 0.12 9.26
C HIS A 194 -10.67 0.40 9.08
N SER A 195 -9.95 0.68 10.18
CA SER A 195 -8.52 0.89 10.18
C SER A 195 -7.88 -0.05 11.19
N ILE A 196 -6.88 -0.81 10.73
CA ILE A 196 -6.21 -1.82 11.53
C ILE A 196 -4.70 -1.61 11.45
N ARG A 197 -4.02 -1.81 12.59
CA ARG A 197 -2.56 -1.89 12.65
C ARG A 197 -2.15 -3.35 12.79
N ARG A 198 -1.17 -3.76 11.97
CA ARG A 198 -0.66 -5.13 11.96
C ARG A 198 0.85 -5.15 11.92
N VAL A 199 1.41 -6.10 12.67
CA VAL A 199 2.81 -6.49 12.55
C VAL A 199 2.90 -7.57 11.51
N GLY A 200 3.85 -7.42 10.59
CA GLY A 200 4.15 -8.40 9.55
C GLY A 200 5.63 -8.78 9.58
N PHE A 201 5.93 -9.89 8.94
CA PHE A 201 7.29 -10.43 8.83
C PHE A 201 7.64 -10.61 7.36
N GLY A 202 8.90 -10.41 7.05
CA GLY A 202 9.35 -10.49 5.67
C GLY A 202 10.82 -10.87 5.54
N ALA A 203 11.19 -11.06 4.29
CA ALA A 203 12.57 -11.26 3.87
C ALA A 203 12.94 -10.22 2.81
N VAL A 204 14.19 -9.85 2.76
CA VAL A 204 14.78 -8.97 1.76
C VAL A 204 15.99 -9.64 1.15
N ALA A 205 16.19 -9.49 -0.15
CA ALA A 205 17.38 -9.95 -0.84
C ALA A 205 17.67 -9.03 -2.03
N GLY A 206 18.92 -8.88 -2.41
CA GLY A 206 19.29 -8.02 -3.52
C GLY A 206 20.77 -7.96 -3.76
N VAL A 207 21.17 -6.94 -4.54
CA VAL A 207 22.56 -6.67 -4.88
C VAL A 207 22.81 -5.16 -4.79
N GLY A 208 23.77 -4.77 -3.97
CA GLY A 208 24.36 -3.45 -3.98
C GLY A 208 25.51 -3.39 -4.97
N ILE A 209 25.63 -2.29 -5.69
CA ILE A 209 26.73 -2.02 -6.61
C ILE A 209 27.42 -0.76 -6.12
N ASP A 210 28.62 -0.89 -5.59
CA ASP A 210 29.40 0.26 -5.10
C ASP A 210 29.90 1.11 -6.28
N ILE A 211 29.36 2.31 -6.39
CA ILE A 211 29.76 3.31 -7.40
C ILE A 211 30.96 4.11 -6.90
N THR A 212 30.91 4.48 -5.61
CA THR A 212 32.03 5.08 -4.88
C THR A 212 32.11 4.43 -3.50
N PRO A 213 33.14 4.68 -2.68
CA PRO A 213 33.19 4.15 -1.31
C PRO A 213 31.95 4.47 -0.46
N ASN A 214 31.30 5.60 -0.73
CA ASN A 214 30.15 6.09 0.03
C ASN A 214 28.82 5.92 -0.70
N LEU A 215 28.80 5.63 -2.01
CA LEU A 215 27.59 5.61 -2.83
C LEU A 215 27.39 4.23 -3.45
N THR A 216 26.29 3.60 -3.11
CA THR A 216 25.88 2.28 -3.62
C THR A 216 24.55 2.41 -4.39
N LEU A 217 24.49 1.89 -5.61
CA LEU A 217 23.26 1.61 -6.31
C LEU A 217 22.71 0.28 -5.78
N ASP A 218 21.46 0.27 -5.34
CA ASP A 218 20.83 -0.88 -4.68
C ASP A 218 19.66 -1.40 -5.52
N THR A 219 19.65 -2.68 -5.83
CA THR A 219 18.51 -3.36 -6.45
C THR A 219 18.12 -4.54 -5.60
N GLY A 220 16.83 -4.67 -5.30
CA GLY A 220 16.38 -5.67 -4.36
C GLY A 220 14.97 -6.19 -4.59
N TYR A 221 14.70 -7.25 -3.88
CA TYR A 221 13.41 -7.86 -3.78
C TYR A 221 13.03 -8.00 -2.32
N ARG A 222 11.79 -7.68 -1.99
CA ARG A 222 11.23 -7.79 -0.64
C ARG A 222 9.94 -8.58 -0.70
N TYR A 223 9.87 -9.61 0.14
CA TYR A 223 8.63 -10.32 0.46
C TYR A 223 8.18 -9.91 1.85
N HIS A 224 6.90 -9.61 2.01
CA HIS A 224 6.33 -9.30 3.32
C HIS A 224 4.97 -9.95 3.50
N TYR A 225 4.81 -10.66 4.62
CA TYR A 225 3.57 -11.28 5.05
C TYR A 225 2.99 -10.48 6.21
N TRP A 226 1.84 -9.88 6.01
CA TRP A 226 1.17 -9.02 6.99
C TRP A 226 0.26 -9.77 7.95
N GLY A 227 0.23 -11.11 7.87
CA GLY A 227 -0.62 -11.95 8.68
C GLY A 227 -2.01 -12.15 8.09
N ARG A 228 -2.89 -12.65 8.94
CA ARG A 228 -4.29 -12.92 8.62
C ARG A 228 -5.17 -11.91 9.37
N LEU A 229 -6.07 -11.26 8.66
CA LEU A 229 -7.08 -10.38 9.18
C LEU A 229 -8.42 -11.06 8.97
N GLU A 230 -9.04 -11.58 10.05
CA GLU A 230 -10.24 -12.39 9.93
C GLU A 230 -10.04 -13.50 8.89
N ASN A 231 -10.78 -13.45 7.79
CA ASN A 231 -10.68 -14.40 6.67
C ASN A 231 -9.80 -13.89 5.51
N THR A 232 -8.97 -12.85 5.73
CA THR A 232 -8.17 -12.23 4.68
C THR A 232 -6.68 -12.37 4.96
N ARG A 233 -5.94 -12.91 3.99
CA ARG A 233 -4.47 -12.98 4.01
C ARG A 233 -3.91 -11.89 3.10
N PHE A 234 -2.91 -11.16 3.60
CA PHE A 234 -2.27 -10.10 2.86
C PHE A 234 -0.77 -10.33 2.72
N LYS A 235 -0.28 -10.30 1.49
CA LYS A 235 1.13 -10.47 1.12
C LYS A 235 1.53 -9.38 0.14
N THR A 236 2.78 -8.91 0.26
CA THR A 236 3.38 -7.97 -0.69
C THR A 236 4.69 -8.53 -1.24
N HIS A 237 4.90 -8.33 -2.51
CA HIS A 237 6.12 -8.62 -3.24
C HIS A 237 6.58 -7.31 -3.85
N GLU A 238 7.78 -6.87 -3.55
CA GLU A 238 8.29 -5.57 -4.01
C GLU A 238 9.63 -5.77 -4.70
N ALA A 239 9.76 -5.26 -5.92
CA ALA A 239 11.05 -5.04 -6.56
C ALA A 239 11.46 -3.59 -6.31
N SER A 240 12.71 -3.34 -5.95
CA SER A 240 13.23 -2.02 -5.62
C SER A 240 14.46 -1.68 -6.45
N LEU A 241 14.56 -0.39 -6.77
CA LEU A 241 15.77 0.23 -7.28
C LEU A 241 16.00 1.51 -6.46
N GLY A 242 17.19 1.69 -5.93
CA GLY A 242 17.48 2.80 -5.05
C GLY A 242 18.94 3.16 -4.98
N VAL A 243 19.19 4.20 -4.21
CA VAL A 243 20.52 4.73 -3.95
C VAL A 243 20.73 4.81 -2.45
N ARG A 244 21.85 4.28 -1.99
CA ARG A 244 22.30 4.31 -0.61
C ARG A 244 23.55 5.15 -0.51
N TYR A 245 23.55 6.10 0.43
CA TYR A 245 24.70 6.92 0.76
C TYR A 245 25.12 6.68 2.20
N ARG A 246 26.36 6.30 2.41
CA ARG A 246 27.01 6.08 3.70
C ARG A 246 27.88 7.30 4.04
N PHE A 247 27.78 7.74 5.29
CA PHE A 247 28.54 8.87 5.81
C PHE A 247 29.87 8.44 6.42
#